data_2efcec3e2ee2287f729eb02f1dd24b2a
#
_entry.id   2efcec3e2ee2287f729eb02f1dd24b2a
#
_cell.length_a   1.000
_cell.length_b   1.000
_cell.length_c   1.000
_cell.angle_alpha   90.00
_cell.angle_beta   90.00
_cell.angle_gamma   90.00
#
_symmetry.space_group_name_H-M   'P 1'
#
loop_
_entity.id
_entity.type
_entity.pdbx_description
1 polymer ?
#
loop_
_entity_poly.entity_id
_entity_poly.type
_entity_poly.pdbx_seq_one_letter_code
_entity_poly.pdbx_strand_id
1 'polypeptide(L)'
;MSFDTSFSYRLTNRFLGPGQSLDVRSDGSCRLKMAPTGDYSGQHWRLVARSGGRYALQTSYLGECFSLDVINDGTNTTPWLAVTGNYSGQYWTLTPWGDGTYRLTNDFTGPQRSLDTYSDTHDPFLDTGDHSGQHWTLTALDRIPGTAPVPELEPGGDVYKTEGPTDFSFYARPSGVVKAAMVFVDFPDAPAGSTSAAATADHLLGNGQAQRLYREQSYGQLSLEVTVRSDLGWRRVPKPSTSYHLSQFESHRSYITDAAALFQPTEIAFSDYQLVFVVAPRAASFPLSPAFNARPGQGAGSPSGEIRLAVTLGSDSYTNRYINLVHEVGHLFGLPDLYSYTGSGAADSKAGCWSIMSDIFHAVSFLGWHRHKNGWLPASRATYIADSTPAWYATLSPLSGSCGLSLLVLPVDDPHHPSKVLAVELAQPVLGSNGRSWGEGVLVYTVDATIATGSSPVVVIPKRASSSPDYGYLYEAPFGVGEVAHTVQGSVSLTMTVLQKFGSSYNVKVDYRR
;
A
#
# COMPACT_ATOMS: atom_id res chain seq x y z
N MET A 1 -32.88 -4.16 -21.33
CA MET A 1 -31.64 -4.97 -21.46
C MET A 1 -30.62 -4.42 -20.48
N SER A 2 -29.89 -5.27 -19.81
CA SER A 2 -28.73 -4.87 -18.99
C SER A 2 -27.44 -5.19 -19.77
N PHE A 3 -26.49 -4.30 -19.75
CA PHE A 3 -25.15 -4.56 -20.28
C PHE A 3 -24.40 -5.52 -19.35
N ASP A 4 -23.55 -6.36 -19.91
CA ASP A 4 -22.66 -7.22 -19.14
C ASP A 4 -21.47 -6.38 -18.63
N THR A 5 -21.50 -6.07 -17.34
CA THR A 5 -20.47 -5.25 -16.69
C THR A 5 -19.11 -5.97 -16.53
N SER A 6 -19.04 -7.23 -16.94
CA SER A 6 -17.78 -8.01 -16.97
C SER A 6 -16.93 -7.73 -18.22
N PHE A 7 -17.38 -6.86 -19.13
CA PHE A 7 -16.63 -6.45 -20.31
C PHE A 7 -16.32 -4.95 -20.28
N SER A 8 -15.22 -4.57 -20.90
CA SER A 8 -15.00 -3.22 -21.37
C SER A 8 -15.70 -3.04 -22.74
N TYR A 9 -16.06 -1.81 -23.05
CA TYR A 9 -16.78 -1.47 -24.27
C TYR A 9 -16.09 -0.36 -25.02
N ARG A 10 -16.08 -0.47 -26.36
CA ARG A 10 -15.77 0.62 -27.26
C ARG A 10 -17.04 1.35 -27.63
N LEU A 11 -17.01 2.67 -27.59
CA LEU A 11 -18.13 3.52 -27.98
C LEU A 11 -17.81 4.20 -29.32
N THR A 12 -18.59 3.90 -30.35
CA THR A 12 -18.56 4.56 -31.66
C THR A 12 -19.96 5.12 -31.96
N ASN A 13 -20.09 6.15 -32.78
CA ASN A 13 -21.40 6.64 -33.15
C ASN A 13 -21.66 6.49 -34.64
N ARG A 14 -22.93 6.59 -35.01
CA ARG A 14 -23.38 6.40 -36.40
C ARG A 14 -22.87 7.49 -37.34
N PHE A 15 -22.65 8.71 -36.82
CA PHE A 15 -22.19 9.85 -37.62
C PHE A 15 -20.76 9.64 -38.13
N LEU A 16 -19.84 9.28 -37.24
CA LEU A 16 -18.42 9.10 -37.57
C LEU A 16 -18.07 7.66 -37.95
N GLY A 17 -19.00 6.72 -37.72
CA GLY A 17 -18.80 5.31 -38.02
C GLY A 17 -17.80 4.59 -37.11
N PRO A 18 -17.50 3.32 -37.41
CA PRO A 18 -16.68 2.46 -36.54
C PRO A 18 -15.18 2.83 -36.53
N GLY A 19 -14.73 3.68 -37.45
CA GLY A 19 -13.34 4.14 -37.53
C GLY A 19 -12.96 5.20 -36.51
N GLN A 20 -13.92 5.75 -35.77
CA GLN A 20 -13.71 6.77 -34.74
C GLN A 20 -14.38 6.33 -33.45
N SER A 21 -13.65 6.38 -32.35
CA SER A 21 -14.11 5.94 -31.02
C SER A 21 -14.04 7.08 -30.01
N LEU A 22 -14.96 7.06 -29.05
CA LEU A 22 -14.94 7.95 -27.90
C LEU A 22 -13.69 7.67 -27.05
N ASP A 23 -12.87 8.68 -26.88
CA ASP A 23 -11.57 8.60 -26.20
C ASP A 23 -11.39 9.78 -25.23
N VAL A 24 -10.35 9.71 -24.41
CA VAL A 24 -9.95 10.77 -23.47
C VAL A 24 -8.72 11.49 -23.99
N ARG A 25 -8.70 12.83 -23.88
CA ARG A 25 -7.50 13.61 -24.21
C ARG A 25 -6.36 13.29 -23.23
N SER A 26 -5.15 13.14 -23.78
CA SER A 26 -3.95 12.84 -22.99
C SER A 26 -3.24 14.08 -22.42
N ASP A 27 -3.85 15.26 -22.56
CA ASP A 27 -3.32 16.56 -22.15
C ASP A 27 -3.57 16.92 -20.66
N GLY A 28 -4.14 16.00 -19.91
CA GLY A 28 -4.48 16.20 -18.49
C GLY A 28 -5.78 16.95 -18.24
N SER A 29 -6.51 17.37 -19.29
CA SER A 29 -7.76 18.12 -19.16
C SER A 29 -8.96 17.28 -18.73
N CYS A 30 -8.85 15.95 -18.74
CA CYS A 30 -9.98 15.01 -18.55
C CYS A 30 -11.12 15.19 -19.56
N ARG A 31 -10.86 15.88 -20.69
CA ARG A 31 -11.83 16.12 -21.76
C ARG A 31 -11.90 14.93 -22.70
N LEU A 32 -13.05 14.78 -23.32
CA LEU A 32 -13.28 13.77 -24.33
C LEU A 32 -12.86 14.27 -25.72
N LYS A 33 -12.68 13.32 -26.63
CA LYS A 33 -12.50 13.51 -28.07
C LYS A 33 -13.03 12.29 -28.81
N MET A 34 -13.30 12.42 -30.07
CA MET A 34 -13.32 11.29 -30.99
C MET A 34 -11.90 11.08 -31.53
N ALA A 35 -11.45 9.84 -31.60
CA ALA A 35 -10.11 9.48 -32.08
C ALA A 35 -10.18 8.23 -32.95
N PRO A 36 -9.17 8.02 -33.85
CA PRO A 36 -9.08 6.79 -34.63
C PRO A 36 -9.21 5.56 -33.74
N THR A 37 -10.06 4.63 -34.14
CA THR A 37 -10.29 3.39 -33.39
C THR A 37 -9.03 2.57 -33.29
N GLY A 38 -8.66 2.20 -32.07
CA GLY A 38 -7.45 1.40 -31.78
C GLY A 38 -7.51 0.73 -30.41
N ASP A 39 -6.44 0.05 -30.06
CA ASP A 39 -6.28 -0.57 -28.73
C ASP A 39 -5.64 0.45 -27.77
N TYR A 40 -6.43 1.43 -27.36
CA TYR A 40 -6.04 2.52 -26.45
C TYR A 40 -6.87 2.47 -25.17
N SER A 41 -6.23 2.61 -24.02
CA SER A 41 -6.89 2.55 -22.71
C SER A 41 -8.01 3.59 -22.52
N GLY A 42 -7.95 4.73 -23.20
CA GLY A 42 -8.99 5.75 -23.20
C GLY A 42 -10.26 5.36 -23.97
N GLN A 43 -10.17 4.35 -24.85
CA GLN A 43 -11.29 3.79 -25.62
C GLN A 43 -11.89 2.52 -24.99
N HIS A 44 -11.34 2.06 -23.85
CA HIS A 44 -11.88 0.94 -23.07
C HIS A 44 -12.76 1.48 -21.95
N TRP A 45 -14.06 1.48 -22.17
CA TRP A 45 -15.07 2.01 -21.24
C TRP A 45 -15.64 0.89 -20.37
N ARG A 46 -15.62 1.07 -19.06
CA ARG A 46 -16.30 0.20 -18.09
C ARG A 46 -17.67 0.79 -17.76
N LEU A 47 -18.69 -0.05 -17.78
CA LEU A 47 -20.03 0.27 -17.31
C LEU A 47 -20.17 -0.24 -15.86
N VAL A 48 -20.18 0.68 -14.90
CA VAL A 48 -20.36 0.35 -13.48
C VAL A 48 -21.82 0.54 -13.11
N ALA A 49 -22.50 -0.56 -12.81
CA ALA A 49 -23.93 -0.51 -12.49
C ALA A 49 -24.25 0.42 -11.31
N ARG A 50 -25.29 1.21 -11.45
CA ARG A 50 -25.86 2.10 -10.44
C ARG A 50 -27.33 1.76 -10.20
N SER A 51 -27.94 2.32 -9.16
CA SER A 51 -29.36 2.13 -8.86
C SER A 51 -30.26 2.62 -10.02
N GLY A 52 -31.40 1.97 -10.21
CA GLY A 52 -32.40 2.36 -11.21
C GLY A 52 -32.02 2.06 -12.66
N GLY A 53 -31.14 1.07 -12.91
CA GLY A 53 -30.73 0.66 -14.26
C GLY A 53 -29.78 1.65 -14.95
N ARG A 54 -29.13 2.51 -14.18
CA ARG A 54 -28.13 3.47 -14.64
C ARG A 54 -26.73 2.90 -14.54
N TYR A 55 -25.78 3.58 -15.18
CA TYR A 55 -24.36 3.23 -15.18
C TYR A 55 -23.49 4.45 -14.92
N ALA A 56 -22.39 4.29 -14.18
CA ALA A 56 -21.26 5.18 -14.31
C ALA A 56 -20.35 4.66 -15.43
N LEU A 57 -19.86 5.54 -16.28
CA LEU A 57 -18.93 5.22 -17.36
C LEU A 57 -17.53 5.66 -16.95
N GLN A 58 -16.60 4.71 -16.91
CA GLN A 58 -15.20 4.91 -16.50
C GLN A 58 -14.29 4.41 -17.61
N THR A 59 -13.12 5.00 -17.77
CA THR A 59 -12.14 4.52 -18.75
C THR A 59 -11.01 3.75 -18.07
N SER A 60 -10.44 2.79 -18.78
CA SER A 60 -9.23 2.12 -18.31
C SER A 60 -8.02 3.07 -18.24
N TYR A 61 -8.08 4.24 -18.91
CA TYR A 61 -7.03 5.27 -18.84
C TYR A 61 -6.98 6.00 -17.49
N LEU A 62 -8.13 6.49 -17.01
CA LEU A 62 -8.19 7.25 -15.74
C LEU A 62 -8.56 6.39 -14.54
N GLY A 63 -9.03 5.15 -14.78
CA GLY A 63 -9.40 4.21 -13.73
C GLY A 63 -10.67 4.59 -12.98
N GLU A 64 -10.85 3.97 -11.82
CA GLU A 64 -12.10 4.05 -11.04
C GLU A 64 -12.32 5.41 -10.35
N CYS A 65 -11.26 6.21 -10.24
CA CYS A 65 -11.33 7.53 -9.61
C CYS A 65 -12.05 8.57 -10.45
N PHE A 66 -12.29 8.30 -11.73
CA PHE A 66 -12.93 9.24 -12.64
C PHE A 66 -14.10 8.59 -13.37
N SER A 67 -15.20 9.32 -13.46
CA SER A 67 -16.42 8.90 -14.18
C SER A 67 -16.88 9.98 -15.13
N LEU A 68 -17.50 9.56 -16.25
CA LEU A 68 -18.09 10.46 -17.22
C LEU A 68 -19.17 11.30 -16.53
N ASP A 69 -19.03 12.62 -16.65
CA ASP A 69 -19.87 13.64 -16.04
C ASP A 69 -20.12 14.78 -17.04
N VAL A 70 -20.87 15.77 -16.66
CA VAL A 70 -21.14 16.98 -17.44
C VAL A 70 -20.74 18.20 -16.63
N ILE A 71 -20.04 19.14 -17.26
CA ILE A 71 -19.63 20.39 -16.60
C ILE A 71 -20.87 21.23 -16.29
N ASN A 72 -20.97 21.61 -15.01
CA ASN A 72 -22.01 22.52 -14.54
C ASN A 72 -21.54 23.98 -14.73
N ASP A 73 -21.69 24.49 -15.96
CA ASP A 73 -21.25 25.83 -16.36
C ASP A 73 -22.42 26.72 -16.83
N GLY A 74 -23.66 26.27 -16.59
CA GLY A 74 -24.88 26.95 -17.04
C GLY A 74 -25.33 26.54 -18.45
N THR A 75 -24.43 26.19 -19.36
CA THR A 75 -24.79 25.59 -20.68
C THR A 75 -25.05 24.11 -20.52
N ASN A 76 -24.25 23.44 -19.66
CA ASN A 76 -24.38 22.05 -19.31
C ASN A 76 -24.36 21.10 -20.52
N THR A 77 -23.47 21.40 -21.46
CA THR A 77 -23.35 20.65 -22.71
C THR A 77 -22.02 19.93 -22.87
N THR A 78 -21.05 20.17 -21.97
CA THR A 78 -19.69 19.66 -22.12
C THR A 78 -19.46 18.43 -21.25
N PRO A 79 -19.33 17.21 -21.84
CA PRO A 79 -18.96 16.02 -21.13
C PRO A 79 -17.45 16.03 -20.80
N TRP A 80 -17.11 15.48 -19.65
CA TRP A 80 -15.74 15.32 -19.19
C TRP A 80 -15.63 14.18 -18.19
N LEU A 81 -14.42 13.79 -17.79
CA LEU A 81 -14.23 12.84 -16.71
C LEU A 81 -13.95 13.58 -15.40
N ALA A 82 -14.89 13.52 -14.49
CA ALA A 82 -14.80 14.10 -13.14
C ALA A 82 -14.48 13.04 -12.10
N VAL A 83 -14.01 13.51 -10.93
CA VAL A 83 -13.81 12.61 -9.77
C VAL A 83 -15.09 11.84 -9.48
N THR A 84 -14.98 10.53 -9.38
CA THR A 84 -16.11 9.62 -9.12
C THR A 84 -16.79 9.95 -7.80
N GLY A 85 -18.10 10.11 -7.84
CA GLY A 85 -18.92 10.40 -6.67
C GLY A 85 -20.39 10.09 -6.90
N ASN A 86 -21.21 10.58 -5.98
CA ASN A 86 -22.67 10.46 -6.07
C ASN A 86 -23.25 11.73 -6.69
N TYR A 87 -22.86 12.02 -7.95
CA TYR A 87 -23.29 13.19 -8.70
C TYR A 87 -24.25 12.80 -9.82
N SER A 88 -25.33 13.55 -10.01
CA SER A 88 -26.36 13.27 -11.03
C SER A 88 -25.80 13.21 -12.46
N GLY A 89 -24.77 13.98 -12.77
CA GLY A 89 -24.10 13.95 -14.08
C GLY A 89 -23.37 12.64 -14.38
N GLN A 90 -23.09 11.83 -13.34
CA GLN A 90 -22.42 10.52 -13.46
C GLN A 90 -23.38 9.33 -13.52
N TYR A 91 -24.70 9.57 -13.46
CA TYR A 91 -25.74 8.55 -13.59
C TYR A 91 -26.26 8.55 -15.03
N TRP A 92 -25.70 7.68 -15.85
CA TRP A 92 -26.03 7.58 -17.28
C TRP A 92 -27.05 6.48 -17.54
N THR A 93 -28.04 6.81 -18.36
CA THR A 93 -29.05 5.89 -18.88
C THR A 93 -28.75 5.60 -20.35
N LEU A 94 -28.70 4.33 -20.70
CA LEU A 94 -28.49 3.85 -22.07
C LEU A 94 -29.82 3.32 -22.61
N THR A 95 -30.50 4.12 -23.44
CA THR A 95 -31.81 3.79 -23.99
C THR A 95 -31.64 3.29 -25.43
N PRO A 96 -32.13 2.07 -25.80
CA PRO A 96 -32.02 1.58 -27.17
C PRO A 96 -32.88 2.41 -28.12
N TRP A 97 -32.30 2.75 -29.29
CA TRP A 97 -33.02 3.37 -30.41
C TRP A 97 -33.87 2.39 -31.23
N GLY A 98 -33.63 1.08 -31.09
CA GLY A 98 -34.32 0.03 -31.89
C GLY A 98 -33.55 -0.38 -33.15
N ASP A 99 -32.50 0.32 -33.52
CA ASP A 99 -31.62 0.04 -34.68
C ASP A 99 -30.28 -0.62 -34.28
N GLY A 100 -30.16 -1.10 -33.03
CA GLY A 100 -28.93 -1.68 -32.47
C GLY A 100 -28.01 -0.64 -31.80
N THR A 101 -28.39 0.64 -31.84
CA THR A 101 -27.68 1.74 -31.18
C THR A 101 -28.38 2.18 -29.90
N TYR A 102 -27.68 2.99 -29.11
CA TYR A 102 -28.15 3.48 -27.81
C TYR A 102 -28.02 5.00 -27.72
N ARG A 103 -29.01 5.60 -27.08
CA ARG A 103 -28.98 6.97 -26.61
C ARG A 103 -28.39 7.04 -25.21
N LEU A 104 -27.41 7.92 -24.99
CA LEU A 104 -26.77 8.12 -23.70
C LEU A 104 -27.21 9.44 -23.09
N THR A 105 -28.01 9.39 -22.03
CA THR A 105 -28.50 10.57 -21.28
C THR A 105 -28.07 10.45 -19.82
N ASN A 106 -28.04 11.55 -19.07
CA ASN A 106 -27.69 11.52 -17.64
C ASN A 106 -28.72 12.25 -16.78
N ASP A 107 -28.73 11.99 -15.48
CA ASP A 107 -29.75 12.55 -14.57
C ASP A 107 -29.60 14.07 -14.37
N PHE A 108 -28.41 14.64 -14.56
CA PHE A 108 -28.18 16.08 -14.39
C PHE A 108 -28.83 16.90 -15.49
N THR A 109 -28.63 16.52 -16.76
CA THR A 109 -29.17 17.24 -17.91
C THR A 109 -30.55 16.73 -18.35
N GLY A 110 -30.97 15.60 -17.79
CA GLY A 110 -32.27 14.97 -18.05
C GLY A 110 -32.34 14.20 -19.37
N PRO A 111 -33.51 13.58 -19.66
CA PRO A 111 -33.66 12.64 -20.76
C PRO A 111 -33.72 13.31 -22.15
N GLN A 112 -33.83 14.62 -22.21
CA GLN A 112 -33.93 15.34 -23.47
C GLN A 112 -32.57 15.63 -24.12
N ARG A 113 -31.48 15.62 -23.33
CA ARG A 113 -30.13 15.85 -23.82
C ARG A 113 -29.33 14.55 -23.80
N SER A 114 -28.71 14.24 -24.91
CA SER A 114 -27.87 13.02 -25.04
C SER A 114 -26.49 13.33 -25.58
N LEU A 115 -25.56 12.43 -25.30
CA LEU A 115 -24.20 12.52 -25.82
C LEU A 115 -24.22 12.47 -27.34
N ASP A 116 -23.55 13.44 -27.96
CA ASP A 116 -23.46 13.69 -29.41
C ASP A 116 -22.03 14.11 -29.80
N THR A 117 -21.77 14.34 -31.07
CA THR A 117 -20.51 14.88 -31.59
C THR A 117 -20.78 16.00 -32.58
N TYR A 118 -20.02 17.12 -32.45
CA TYR A 118 -20.11 18.22 -33.40
C TYR A 118 -19.76 17.78 -34.82
N SER A 119 -20.46 18.36 -35.82
CA SER A 119 -20.25 18.01 -37.23
C SER A 119 -18.95 18.55 -37.81
N ASP A 120 -18.40 19.61 -37.23
CA ASP A 120 -17.21 20.32 -37.70
C ASP A 120 -15.93 19.93 -36.92
N THR A 121 -16.01 19.90 -35.61
CA THR A 121 -14.85 19.60 -34.75
C THR A 121 -14.77 18.13 -34.35
N HIS A 122 -15.86 17.39 -34.44
CA HIS A 122 -16.06 16.04 -33.92
C HIS A 122 -15.86 15.93 -32.40
N ASP A 123 -15.87 17.06 -31.68
CA ASP A 123 -15.78 17.04 -30.21
C ASP A 123 -17.10 16.54 -29.60
N PRO A 124 -17.07 15.70 -28.58
CA PRO A 124 -18.26 15.26 -27.86
C PRO A 124 -18.95 16.41 -27.11
N PHE A 125 -20.27 16.46 -27.18
CA PHE A 125 -21.11 17.43 -26.47
C PHE A 125 -22.48 16.81 -26.15
N LEU A 126 -23.36 17.52 -25.47
CA LEU A 126 -24.75 17.10 -25.23
C LEU A 126 -25.72 17.95 -26.01
N ASP A 127 -26.58 17.28 -26.78
CA ASP A 127 -27.63 17.98 -27.56
C ASP A 127 -29.00 17.29 -27.45
N THR A 128 -30.00 18.02 -27.86
CA THR A 128 -31.39 17.56 -28.00
C THR A 128 -31.62 16.99 -29.40
N GLY A 129 -32.73 16.26 -29.58
CA GLY A 129 -33.14 15.79 -30.89
C GLY A 129 -32.78 14.32 -31.16
N ASP A 130 -32.72 13.99 -32.45
CA ASP A 130 -32.39 12.69 -32.99
C ASP A 130 -31.40 12.86 -34.14
N HIS A 131 -30.13 12.97 -33.79
CA HIS A 131 -29.03 13.16 -34.73
C HIS A 131 -28.16 11.90 -34.79
N SER A 132 -27.55 11.63 -35.94
CA SER A 132 -26.72 10.42 -36.13
C SER A 132 -25.53 10.31 -35.12
N GLY A 133 -25.07 11.45 -34.60
CA GLY A 133 -24.03 11.48 -33.54
C GLY A 133 -24.53 10.99 -32.18
N GLN A 134 -25.86 10.96 -31.97
CA GLN A 134 -26.47 10.43 -30.71
C GLN A 134 -26.75 8.93 -30.76
N HIS A 135 -26.53 8.28 -31.90
CA HIS A 135 -26.68 6.84 -32.07
C HIS A 135 -25.38 6.13 -31.78
N TRP A 136 -25.21 5.71 -30.54
CA TRP A 136 -23.96 5.09 -30.07
C TRP A 136 -24.02 3.54 -30.14
N THR A 137 -22.98 2.95 -30.72
CA THR A 137 -22.76 1.51 -30.71
C THR A 137 -21.77 1.19 -29.60
N LEU A 138 -22.13 0.24 -28.73
CA LEU A 138 -21.26 -0.30 -27.70
C LEU A 138 -20.77 -1.69 -28.15
N THR A 139 -19.50 -1.77 -28.53
CA THR A 139 -18.86 -3.04 -28.93
C THR A 139 -18.10 -3.58 -27.73
N ALA A 140 -18.45 -4.78 -27.26
CA ALA A 140 -17.71 -5.45 -26.22
C ALA A 140 -16.26 -5.74 -26.68
N LEU A 141 -15.31 -5.41 -25.82
CA LEU A 141 -13.90 -5.65 -26.01
C LEU A 141 -13.45 -6.83 -25.10
N ASP A 142 -12.39 -6.60 -24.35
CA ASP A 142 -11.85 -7.62 -23.47
C ASP A 142 -12.71 -7.79 -22.21
N ARG A 143 -12.74 -9.03 -21.73
CA ARG A 143 -13.34 -9.33 -20.44
C ARG A 143 -12.47 -8.71 -19.34
N ILE A 144 -13.10 -7.96 -18.47
CA ILE A 144 -12.44 -7.45 -17.27
C ILE A 144 -12.18 -8.63 -16.34
N PRO A 145 -10.96 -8.85 -15.85
CA PRO A 145 -10.67 -9.94 -14.93
C PRO A 145 -11.63 -9.95 -13.74
N GLY A 146 -12.07 -11.15 -13.38
CA GLY A 146 -12.80 -11.31 -12.11
C GLY A 146 -11.88 -10.90 -10.96
N THR A 147 -12.37 -9.99 -10.12
CA THR A 147 -11.64 -9.50 -8.95
C THR A 147 -12.19 -10.13 -7.67
N ALA A 148 -11.30 -10.44 -6.74
CA ALA A 148 -11.64 -10.91 -5.41
C ALA A 148 -10.90 -10.07 -4.35
N PRO A 149 -11.36 -10.09 -3.09
CA PRO A 149 -10.55 -9.62 -1.98
C PRO A 149 -9.22 -10.37 -1.95
N VAL A 150 -8.14 -9.65 -1.59
CA VAL A 150 -6.84 -10.28 -1.42
C VAL A 150 -6.91 -11.28 -0.26
N PRO A 151 -6.61 -12.56 -0.48
CA PRO A 151 -6.67 -13.58 0.56
C PRO A 151 -5.49 -13.44 1.53
N GLU A 152 -5.63 -14.02 2.72
CA GLU A 152 -4.48 -14.31 3.57
C GLU A 152 -3.64 -15.40 2.91
N LEU A 153 -2.30 -15.28 3.01
CA LEU A 153 -1.40 -16.29 2.46
C LEU A 153 -1.24 -17.46 3.45
N GLU A 154 -1.19 -18.68 2.91
CA GLU A 154 -0.98 -19.86 3.72
C GLU A 154 0.52 -20.04 4.05
N PRO A 155 0.92 -20.03 5.33
CA PRO A 155 2.29 -20.35 5.71
C PRO A 155 2.56 -21.84 5.51
N GLY A 156 3.75 -22.19 5.06
CA GLY A 156 4.15 -23.58 4.80
C GLY A 156 4.36 -24.44 6.05
N GLY A 157 3.91 -23.98 7.21
CA GLY A 157 4.06 -24.65 8.49
C GLY A 157 4.04 -23.66 9.66
N ASP A 158 4.51 -24.09 10.83
CA ASP A 158 4.60 -23.24 12.03
C ASP A 158 5.83 -22.31 11.93
N VAL A 159 5.70 -21.26 11.14
CA VAL A 159 6.78 -20.31 10.87
C VAL A 159 6.56 -19.02 11.66
N TYR A 160 7.50 -18.69 12.52
CA TYR A 160 7.49 -17.47 13.34
C TYR A 160 7.72 -16.23 12.49
N LYS A 161 6.82 -15.24 12.62
CA LYS A 161 6.81 -14.00 11.82
C LYS A 161 6.95 -14.27 10.32
N THR A 162 5.86 -14.52 9.65
CA THR A 162 5.81 -14.71 8.20
C THR A 162 4.90 -13.68 7.55
N GLU A 163 4.80 -13.71 6.22
CA GLU A 163 3.81 -12.95 5.46
C GLU A 163 2.40 -13.58 5.46
N GLY A 164 2.21 -14.71 6.13
CA GLY A 164 0.91 -15.32 6.39
C GLY A 164 0.08 -14.57 7.45
N PRO A 165 -1.01 -15.18 7.95
CA PRO A 165 -1.88 -14.58 8.95
C PRO A 165 -1.16 -14.15 10.22
N THR A 166 -1.60 -13.05 10.82
CA THR A 166 -1.04 -12.55 12.08
C THR A 166 -1.85 -13.07 13.27
N ASP A 167 -1.19 -13.81 14.18
CA ASP A 167 -1.79 -14.26 15.45
C ASP A 167 -1.90 -13.08 16.44
N PHE A 168 -3.02 -12.40 16.46
CA PHE A 168 -3.29 -11.30 17.38
C PHE A 168 -3.50 -11.74 18.86
N SER A 169 -3.41 -13.02 19.18
CA SER A 169 -3.23 -13.45 20.57
C SER A 169 -1.80 -13.25 21.04
N PHE A 170 -0.87 -13.20 20.10
CA PHE A 170 0.58 -13.04 20.31
C PHE A 170 1.07 -11.63 19.96
N TYR A 171 0.52 -10.98 18.93
CA TYR A 171 0.88 -9.63 18.47
C TYR A 171 -0.16 -8.59 18.84
N ALA A 172 0.23 -7.32 18.88
CA ALA A 172 -0.71 -6.22 19.02
C ALA A 172 -1.52 -6.02 17.73
N ARG A 173 -2.80 -5.64 17.88
CA ARG A 173 -3.62 -5.22 16.73
C ARG A 173 -3.18 -3.83 16.27
N PRO A 174 -2.83 -3.65 14.99
CA PRO A 174 -2.34 -2.38 14.47
C PRO A 174 -3.50 -1.42 14.11
N SER A 175 -4.47 -1.26 15.00
CA SER A 175 -5.66 -0.42 14.75
C SER A 175 -6.17 0.23 16.03
N GLY A 176 -6.91 1.35 15.88
CA GLY A 176 -7.40 2.13 17.00
C GLY A 176 -6.28 2.84 17.75
N VAL A 177 -6.44 3.00 19.06
CA VAL A 177 -5.42 3.60 19.92
C VAL A 177 -4.55 2.49 20.50
N VAL A 178 -3.26 2.52 20.17
CA VAL A 178 -2.25 1.66 20.77
C VAL A 178 -1.42 2.49 21.73
N LYS A 179 -1.54 2.19 23.02
CA LYS A 179 -0.84 2.90 24.09
C LYS A 179 0.51 2.25 24.35
N ALA A 180 1.56 3.06 24.38
CA ALA A 180 2.92 2.65 24.72
C ALA A 180 3.45 3.46 25.91
N ALA A 181 4.12 2.81 26.84
CA ALA A 181 4.90 3.47 27.87
C ALA A 181 6.38 3.52 27.47
N MET A 182 7.04 4.66 27.64
CA MET A 182 8.49 4.80 27.44
C MET A 182 9.16 5.12 28.76
N VAL A 183 10.04 4.25 29.22
CA VAL A 183 10.81 4.36 30.47
C VAL A 183 12.30 4.32 30.20
N PHE A 184 13.11 4.85 31.13
CA PHE A 184 14.54 5.04 30.99
C PHE A 184 15.28 4.30 32.09
N VAL A 185 16.21 3.44 31.70
CA VAL A 185 17.06 2.71 32.65
C VAL A 185 18.52 2.82 32.26
N ASP A 186 19.40 2.88 33.24
CA ASP A 186 20.85 2.85 33.06
C ASP A 186 21.51 1.71 33.85
N PHE A 187 22.81 1.54 33.73
CA PHE A 187 23.54 0.38 34.24
C PHE A 187 24.79 0.81 35.03
N PRO A 188 25.30 -0.04 35.95
CA PRO A 188 26.56 0.22 36.63
C PRO A 188 27.75 0.43 35.69
N ASP A 189 27.78 -0.31 34.55
CA ASP A 189 28.81 -0.24 33.51
C ASP A 189 28.50 0.79 32.41
N ALA A 190 27.27 1.31 32.36
CA ALA A 190 26.83 2.32 31.39
C ALA A 190 25.86 3.33 32.04
N PRO A 191 26.35 4.20 32.93
CA PRO A 191 25.54 5.22 33.58
C PRO A 191 25.10 6.28 32.58
N ALA A 192 23.85 6.74 32.68
CA ALA A 192 23.32 7.82 31.84
C ALA A 192 23.96 9.19 32.14
N GLY A 193 24.52 9.35 33.33
CA GLY A 193 25.17 10.62 33.76
C GLY A 193 24.20 11.78 33.75
N SER A 194 24.55 12.87 33.06
CA SER A 194 23.72 14.07 32.91
C SER A 194 22.80 14.03 31.69
N THR A 195 22.67 12.91 31.01
CA THR A 195 21.82 12.78 29.82
C THR A 195 20.35 12.97 30.19
N SER A 196 19.69 13.91 29.55
CA SER A 196 18.26 14.17 29.78
C SER A 196 17.39 13.07 29.18
N ALA A 197 16.55 12.45 30.00
CA ALA A 197 15.57 11.46 29.54
C ALA A 197 14.57 12.07 28.55
N ALA A 198 14.13 13.32 28.78
CA ALA A 198 13.20 14.00 27.87
C ALA A 198 13.85 14.27 26.50
N ALA A 199 15.08 14.81 26.47
CA ALA A 199 15.79 15.06 25.22
C ALA A 199 16.09 13.75 24.47
N THR A 200 16.35 12.66 25.20
CA THR A 200 16.52 11.34 24.61
C THR A 200 15.23 10.83 23.98
N ALA A 201 14.08 10.99 24.66
CA ALA A 201 12.78 10.65 24.08
C ALA A 201 12.49 11.42 22.80
N ASP A 202 12.66 12.74 22.81
CA ASP A 202 12.45 13.60 21.63
C ASP A 202 13.32 13.14 20.46
N HIS A 203 14.57 12.79 20.74
CA HIS A 203 15.49 12.28 19.72
C HIS A 203 15.03 10.94 19.15
N LEU A 204 14.68 9.98 19.99
CA LEU A 204 14.29 8.63 19.60
C LEU A 204 12.92 8.57 18.93
N LEU A 205 11.99 9.44 19.33
CA LEU A 205 10.66 9.57 18.71
C LEU A 205 10.67 10.51 17.48
N GLY A 206 11.79 11.18 17.21
CA GLY A 206 11.91 12.16 16.13
C GLY A 206 10.92 13.32 16.27
N ASN A 207 10.72 13.83 17.50
CA ASN A 207 9.71 14.85 17.80
C ASN A 207 8.30 14.45 17.29
N GLY A 208 7.91 13.21 17.53
CA GLY A 208 6.61 12.65 17.14
C GLY A 208 6.51 12.17 15.69
N GLN A 209 7.63 12.05 14.97
CA GLN A 209 7.64 11.50 13.62
C GLN A 209 7.21 10.03 13.59
N ALA A 210 7.58 9.22 14.59
CA ALA A 210 7.16 7.82 14.69
C ALA A 210 5.62 7.69 14.70
N GLN A 211 4.95 8.49 15.55
CA GLN A 211 3.49 8.49 15.67
C GLN A 211 2.81 9.00 14.39
N ARG A 212 3.36 10.10 13.79
CA ARG A 212 2.85 10.63 12.53
C ARG A 212 2.96 9.61 11.41
N LEU A 213 4.09 8.92 11.29
CA LEU A 213 4.31 7.93 10.25
C LEU A 213 3.27 6.80 10.35
N TYR A 214 3.05 6.24 11.52
CA TYR A 214 2.02 5.22 11.70
C TYR A 214 0.62 5.72 11.35
N ARG A 215 0.27 6.94 11.74
CA ARG A 215 -1.02 7.55 11.39
C ARG A 215 -1.18 7.71 9.88
N GLU A 216 -0.17 8.19 9.18
CA GLU A 216 -0.18 8.38 7.72
C GLU A 216 -0.23 7.04 6.99
N GLN A 217 0.62 6.07 7.37
CA GLN A 217 0.69 4.76 6.72
C GLN A 217 -0.59 3.93 6.93
N SER A 218 -1.29 4.15 8.03
CA SER A 218 -2.55 3.49 8.36
C SER A 218 -3.80 4.25 7.91
N TYR A 219 -3.66 5.34 7.16
CA TYR A 219 -4.78 6.21 6.76
C TYR A 219 -5.60 6.70 7.96
N GLY A 220 -4.95 6.95 9.08
CA GLY A 220 -5.56 7.38 10.33
C GLY A 220 -6.24 6.28 11.15
N GLN A 221 -6.15 5.01 10.73
CA GLN A 221 -6.77 3.90 11.46
C GLN A 221 -6.00 3.48 12.71
N LEU A 222 -4.70 3.84 12.81
CA LEU A 222 -3.86 3.59 13.97
C LEU A 222 -3.37 4.91 14.57
N SER A 223 -3.56 5.06 15.87
CA SER A 223 -2.94 6.11 16.70
C SER A 223 -1.98 5.46 17.70
N LEU A 224 -0.68 5.62 17.50
CA LEU A 224 0.33 5.22 18.49
C LEU A 224 0.47 6.34 19.52
N GLU A 225 0.02 6.11 20.75
CA GLU A 225 0.13 7.06 21.86
C GLU A 225 1.25 6.66 22.80
N VAL A 226 2.33 7.46 22.81
CA VAL A 226 3.50 7.19 23.65
C VAL A 226 3.48 8.07 24.88
N THR A 227 3.29 7.47 26.06
CA THR A 227 3.47 8.13 27.35
C THR A 227 4.94 8.08 27.75
N VAL A 228 5.62 9.19 27.56
CA VAL A 228 7.04 9.33 27.92
C VAL A 228 7.16 9.64 29.40
N ARG A 229 7.80 8.77 30.19
CA ARG A 229 7.99 8.92 31.62
C ARG A 229 9.38 9.53 31.95
N SER A 230 9.70 10.59 31.24
CA SER A 230 10.95 11.35 31.51
C SER A 230 10.96 12.06 32.85
N ASP A 231 9.77 12.28 33.44
CA ASP A 231 9.59 12.79 34.81
C ASP A 231 10.20 11.87 35.88
N LEU A 232 10.27 10.56 35.61
CA LEU A 232 10.86 9.58 36.50
C LEU A 232 12.40 9.48 36.36
N GLY A 233 12.96 10.12 35.33
CA GLY A 233 14.39 10.11 35.03
C GLY A 233 14.94 8.72 34.69
N TRP A 234 16.27 8.62 34.67
CA TRP A 234 16.98 7.35 34.50
C TRP A 234 17.02 6.59 35.83
N ARG A 235 16.70 5.27 35.77
CA ARG A 235 16.75 4.40 36.94
C ARG A 235 17.78 3.31 36.74
N ARG A 236 18.57 3.05 37.79
CA ARG A 236 19.69 2.10 37.76
C ARG A 236 19.23 0.66 37.89
N VAL A 237 19.40 -0.13 36.80
CA VAL A 237 19.28 -1.59 36.85
C VAL A 237 20.43 -2.17 37.70
N PRO A 238 20.18 -3.17 38.57
CA PRO A 238 21.21 -3.66 39.50
C PRO A 238 22.36 -4.41 38.83
N LYS A 239 22.13 -5.04 37.66
CA LYS A 239 23.14 -5.78 36.89
C LYS A 239 23.78 -4.91 35.81
N PRO A 240 25.04 -5.15 35.43
CA PRO A 240 25.67 -4.48 34.29
C PRO A 240 24.95 -4.82 32.95
N SER A 241 25.02 -3.93 31.98
CA SER A 241 24.41 -4.15 30.67
C SER A 241 24.97 -5.39 29.95
N THR A 242 26.23 -5.71 30.19
CA THR A 242 26.91 -6.91 29.66
C THR A 242 26.32 -8.23 30.17
N SER A 243 25.49 -8.20 31.22
CA SER A 243 24.82 -9.41 31.76
C SER A 243 23.60 -9.84 30.94
N TYR A 244 23.13 -9.00 30.02
CA TYR A 244 21.93 -9.28 29.26
C TYR A 244 22.25 -9.53 27.78
N HIS A 245 21.74 -10.63 27.24
CA HIS A 245 21.88 -11.01 25.83
C HIS A 245 20.52 -10.90 25.13
N LEU A 246 20.22 -9.74 24.54
CA LEU A 246 18.89 -9.44 24.03
C LEU A 246 18.44 -10.30 22.85
N SER A 247 19.35 -11.01 22.19
CA SER A 247 19.02 -12.00 21.15
C SER A 247 18.49 -13.34 21.74
N GLN A 248 18.60 -13.53 23.04
CA GLN A 248 18.09 -14.70 23.74
C GLN A 248 16.82 -14.33 24.49
N PHE A 249 15.70 -15.00 24.18
CA PHE A 249 14.38 -14.69 24.74
C PHE A 249 14.38 -14.55 26.26
N GLU A 250 14.91 -15.53 27.00
CA GLU A 250 14.93 -15.53 28.46
C GLU A 250 15.79 -14.40 29.04
N SER A 251 16.90 -14.09 28.41
CA SER A 251 17.77 -12.98 28.81
C SER A 251 17.12 -11.62 28.55
N HIS A 252 16.46 -11.45 27.42
CA HIS A 252 15.70 -10.24 27.09
C HIS A 252 14.51 -10.08 28.04
N ARG A 253 13.78 -11.16 28.32
CA ARG A 253 12.70 -11.18 29.32
C ARG A 253 13.21 -10.76 30.70
N SER A 254 14.36 -11.30 31.14
CA SER A 254 14.98 -10.94 32.40
C SER A 254 15.35 -9.47 32.48
N TYR A 255 15.90 -8.90 31.39
CA TYR A 255 16.22 -7.50 31.32
C TYR A 255 14.96 -6.62 31.48
N ILE A 256 13.90 -6.90 30.72
CA ILE A 256 12.64 -6.15 30.82
C ILE A 256 12.04 -6.26 32.21
N THR A 257 12.12 -7.47 32.85
CA THR A 257 11.65 -7.67 34.22
C THR A 257 12.45 -6.84 35.22
N ASP A 258 13.78 -6.88 35.14
CA ASP A 258 14.67 -6.11 36.05
C ASP A 258 14.44 -4.57 35.84
N ALA A 259 14.22 -4.13 34.61
CA ALA A 259 13.93 -2.73 34.31
C ALA A 259 12.56 -2.31 34.86
N ALA A 260 11.52 -3.11 34.63
CA ALA A 260 10.15 -2.81 35.06
C ALA A 260 10.00 -2.80 36.59
N ALA A 261 10.78 -3.66 37.31
CA ALA A 261 10.78 -3.74 38.74
C ALA A 261 11.23 -2.44 39.47
N LEU A 262 11.88 -1.52 38.71
CA LEU A 262 12.34 -0.25 39.25
C LEU A 262 11.21 0.77 39.42
N PHE A 263 10.03 0.51 38.88
CA PHE A 263 8.90 1.46 38.84
C PHE A 263 7.74 0.91 39.66
N GLN A 264 7.23 1.75 40.59
CA GLN A 264 6.06 1.38 41.41
C GLN A 264 4.77 1.51 40.57
N PRO A 265 3.73 0.72 40.85
CA PRO A 265 2.44 0.84 40.16
C PRO A 265 1.78 2.22 40.27
N THR A 266 2.06 2.94 41.34
CA THR A 266 1.60 4.34 41.53
C THR A 266 2.32 5.35 40.65
N GLU A 267 3.51 4.99 40.14
CA GLU A 267 4.27 5.80 39.19
C GLU A 267 3.88 5.46 37.76
N ILE A 268 3.81 4.16 37.44
CA ILE A 268 3.38 3.64 36.15
C ILE A 268 2.80 2.25 36.29
N ALA A 269 1.54 2.08 35.88
CA ALA A 269 0.92 0.78 35.77
C ALA A 269 1.14 0.25 34.34
N PHE A 270 2.13 -0.63 34.15
CA PHE A 270 2.43 -1.19 32.81
C PHE A 270 1.26 -1.96 32.22
N SER A 271 0.33 -2.48 33.04
CA SER A 271 -0.92 -3.11 32.60
C SER A 271 -1.84 -2.20 31.80
N ASP A 272 -1.68 -0.86 31.88
CA ASP A 272 -2.49 0.12 31.13
C ASP A 272 -2.00 0.34 29.70
N TYR A 273 -0.89 -0.29 29.32
CA TYR A 273 -0.22 -0.14 28.04
C TYR A 273 -0.13 -1.46 27.30
N GLN A 274 -0.34 -1.40 25.99
CA GLN A 274 -0.13 -2.57 25.11
C GLN A 274 1.36 -2.78 24.80
N LEU A 275 2.13 -1.69 24.71
CA LEU A 275 3.54 -1.73 24.38
C LEU A 275 4.38 -1.06 25.46
N VAL A 276 5.62 -1.53 25.63
CA VAL A 276 6.58 -0.89 26.55
C VAL A 276 7.90 -0.64 25.82
N PHE A 277 8.38 0.59 25.84
CA PHE A 277 9.68 0.98 25.29
C PHE A 277 10.65 1.19 26.44
N VAL A 278 11.68 0.36 26.51
CA VAL A 278 12.73 0.45 27.52
C VAL A 278 13.97 1.05 26.89
N VAL A 279 14.29 2.29 27.28
CA VAL A 279 15.41 3.05 26.72
C VAL A 279 16.67 2.78 27.55
N ALA A 280 17.72 2.29 26.89
CA ALA A 280 19.06 2.15 27.45
C ALA A 280 19.97 3.32 27.03
N PRO A 281 21.00 3.70 27.81
CA PRO A 281 22.00 4.67 27.38
C PRO A 281 22.74 4.19 26.13
N ARG A 282 23.18 5.13 25.29
CA ARG A 282 23.95 4.80 24.09
C ARG A 282 25.21 3.95 24.38
N ALA A 283 25.78 4.09 25.57
CA ALA A 283 26.96 3.36 26.00
C ALA A 283 26.68 1.92 26.51
N ALA A 284 25.41 1.53 26.64
CA ALA A 284 25.08 0.16 27.06
C ALA A 284 25.53 -0.86 26.02
N SER A 285 25.78 -2.09 26.47
CA SER A 285 26.20 -3.20 25.59
C SER A 285 25.06 -3.77 24.73
N PHE A 286 24.21 -2.87 24.23
CA PHE A 286 23.08 -3.17 23.34
C PHE A 286 23.29 -2.50 21.97
N PRO A 287 24.01 -3.16 21.04
CA PRO A 287 24.29 -2.57 19.74
C PRO A 287 23.04 -2.45 18.86
N LEU A 288 22.03 -3.28 19.09
CA LEU A 288 20.76 -3.34 18.36
C LEU A 288 19.58 -3.11 19.30
N SER A 289 18.45 -2.75 18.74
CA SER A 289 17.19 -2.44 19.40
C SER A 289 16.14 -3.50 19.08
N PRO A 290 16.13 -4.66 19.74
CA PRO A 290 15.20 -5.72 19.38
C PRO A 290 13.80 -5.52 19.95
N ALA A 291 12.79 -5.95 19.18
CA ALA A 291 11.44 -6.19 19.66
C ALA A 291 11.36 -7.45 20.52
N PHE A 292 10.57 -7.38 21.59
CA PHE A 292 10.24 -8.51 22.47
C PHE A 292 8.76 -8.85 22.30
N ASN A 293 8.49 -10.09 21.91
CA ASN A 293 7.14 -10.63 21.79
C ASN A 293 7.04 -11.90 22.64
N ALA A 294 6.01 -11.99 23.49
CA ALA A 294 5.74 -13.13 24.33
C ALA A 294 4.27 -13.57 24.27
N ARG A 295 4.03 -14.87 24.37
CA ARG A 295 2.69 -15.42 24.55
C ARG A 295 2.16 -15.06 25.95
N PRO A 296 0.83 -15.06 26.17
CA PRO A 296 0.27 -14.90 27.51
C PRO A 296 0.89 -15.89 28.50
N GLY A 297 1.32 -15.39 29.66
CA GLY A 297 2.01 -16.17 30.68
C GLY A 297 3.52 -16.37 30.47
N GLN A 298 4.09 -15.86 29.36
CA GLN A 298 5.53 -15.95 29.04
C GLN A 298 6.23 -14.60 29.02
N GLY A 299 5.50 -13.51 29.25
CA GLY A 299 6.04 -12.16 29.23
C GLY A 299 6.95 -11.84 30.40
N ALA A 300 7.51 -10.64 30.38
CA ALA A 300 8.32 -10.11 31.46
C ALA A 300 7.42 -9.68 32.63
N GLY A 301 7.83 -9.99 33.86
CA GLY A 301 7.11 -9.57 35.06
C GLY A 301 7.28 -8.09 35.35
N SER A 302 6.23 -7.43 35.86
CA SER A 302 6.30 -6.10 36.44
C SER A 302 5.48 -6.01 37.71
N PRO A 303 5.67 -4.99 38.56
CA PRO A 303 4.83 -4.79 39.75
C PRO A 303 3.34 -4.61 39.46
N SER A 304 2.96 -4.28 38.23
CA SER A 304 1.56 -4.07 37.81
C SER A 304 1.04 -5.11 36.80
N GLY A 305 1.76 -6.20 36.56
CA GLY A 305 1.33 -7.27 35.66
C GLY A 305 2.41 -7.70 34.67
N GLU A 306 1.98 -8.38 33.61
CA GLU A 306 2.85 -8.95 32.58
C GLU A 306 3.08 -7.97 31.43
N ILE A 307 4.34 -7.81 31.02
CA ILE A 307 4.73 -7.08 29.79
C ILE A 307 5.01 -8.10 28.70
N ARG A 308 4.18 -8.16 27.68
CA ARG A 308 4.28 -9.13 26.60
C ARG A 308 4.93 -8.58 25.33
N LEU A 309 4.80 -7.29 25.10
CA LEU A 309 5.22 -6.61 23.89
C LEU A 309 6.08 -5.40 24.28
N ALA A 310 7.35 -5.47 23.95
CA ALA A 310 8.27 -4.38 24.27
C ALA A 310 9.30 -4.14 23.17
N VAL A 311 9.88 -2.96 23.13
CA VAL A 311 11.08 -2.62 22.36
C VAL A 311 12.16 -2.19 23.33
N THR A 312 13.32 -2.80 23.25
CA THR A 312 14.51 -2.30 23.92
C THR A 312 15.25 -1.39 22.95
N LEU A 313 15.40 -0.11 23.31
CA LEU A 313 16.08 0.88 22.48
C LEU A 313 17.57 0.93 22.85
N GLY A 314 18.41 0.33 22.00
CA GLY A 314 19.86 0.24 22.12
C GLY A 314 20.59 1.37 21.38
N SER A 315 21.91 1.18 21.16
CA SER A 315 22.79 2.22 20.62
C SER A 315 22.49 2.60 19.15
N ASP A 316 21.99 1.69 18.34
CA ASP A 316 21.58 1.92 16.95
C ASP A 316 20.42 2.91 16.85
N SER A 317 19.48 2.93 17.80
CA SER A 317 18.37 3.88 17.85
C SER A 317 18.85 5.34 17.97
N TYR A 318 20.00 5.59 18.56
CA TYR A 318 20.57 6.95 18.63
C TYR A 318 21.08 7.45 17.27
N THR A 319 21.37 6.54 16.35
CA THR A 319 21.77 6.85 14.98
C THR A 319 20.56 6.89 14.06
N ASN A 320 19.71 5.85 14.12
CA ASN A 320 18.58 5.66 13.21
C ASN A 320 17.29 6.37 13.68
N ARG A 321 17.25 6.79 14.95
CA ARG A 321 16.15 7.57 15.53
C ARG A 321 14.80 6.85 15.41
N TYR A 322 13.76 7.62 15.14
CA TYR A 322 12.38 7.15 15.10
C TYR A 322 12.13 6.03 14.08
N ILE A 323 12.92 5.94 13.01
CA ILE A 323 12.70 4.91 11.99
C ILE A 323 13.01 3.52 12.54
N ASN A 324 14.01 3.41 13.42
CA ASN A 324 14.31 2.17 14.11
C ASN A 324 13.16 1.74 15.03
N LEU A 325 12.61 2.68 15.81
CA LEU A 325 11.43 2.41 16.63
C LEU A 325 10.23 1.96 15.78
N VAL A 326 10.02 2.60 14.61
CA VAL A 326 8.94 2.21 13.68
C VAL A 326 9.14 0.79 13.17
N HIS A 327 10.36 0.41 12.82
CA HIS A 327 10.71 -0.95 12.43
C HIS A 327 10.39 -1.96 13.54
N GLU A 328 10.90 -1.72 14.75
CA GLU A 328 10.70 -2.64 15.87
C GLU A 328 9.22 -2.77 16.31
N VAL A 329 8.47 -1.66 16.28
CA VAL A 329 7.02 -1.70 16.51
C VAL A 329 6.30 -2.46 15.39
N GLY A 330 6.80 -2.43 14.16
CA GLY A 330 6.33 -3.30 13.07
C GLY A 330 6.36 -4.77 13.44
N HIS A 331 7.42 -5.22 14.14
CA HIS A 331 7.51 -6.58 14.68
C HIS A 331 6.48 -6.86 15.77
N LEU A 332 6.13 -5.87 16.58
CA LEU A 332 5.07 -6.02 17.58
C LEU A 332 3.68 -6.15 16.94
N PHE A 333 3.53 -5.73 15.69
CA PHE A 333 2.34 -5.93 14.85
C PHE A 333 2.40 -7.19 13.97
N GLY A 334 3.47 -7.99 14.07
CA GLY A 334 3.64 -9.27 13.38
C GLY A 334 4.28 -9.18 11.99
N LEU A 335 4.88 -8.04 11.62
CA LEU A 335 5.62 -7.93 10.37
C LEU A 335 6.99 -8.59 10.49
N PRO A 336 7.46 -9.36 9.48
CA PRO A 336 8.78 -9.98 9.46
C PRO A 336 9.87 -9.00 9.03
N ASP A 337 11.13 -9.33 9.34
CA ASP A 337 12.28 -8.76 8.65
C ASP A 337 12.34 -9.25 7.21
N LEU A 338 12.54 -8.33 6.28
CA LEU A 338 12.64 -8.63 4.85
C LEU A 338 14.07 -8.78 4.35
N TYR A 339 15.07 -8.50 5.19
CA TYR A 339 16.49 -8.73 4.91
C TYR A 339 16.95 -10.11 5.41
N SER A 340 18.16 -10.54 5.00
CA SER A 340 18.72 -11.81 5.41
C SER A 340 19.51 -11.68 6.71
N TYR A 341 19.32 -12.60 7.64
CA TYR A 341 20.15 -12.74 8.85
C TYR A 341 21.48 -13.44 8.56
N THR A 342 21.58 -14.12 7.41
CA THR A 342 22.81 -14.75 6.92
C THR A 342 23.42 -13.87 5.83
N GLY A 343 24.72 -13.58 5.93
CA GLY A 343 25.40 -12.71 4.95
C GLY A 343 25.64 -11.29 5.47
N SER A 344 25.53 -10.30 4.60
CA SER A 344 25.87 -8.91 4.90
C SER A 344 24.70 -8.07 5.48
N GLY A 345 23.65 -8.70 6.00
CA GLY A 345 22.51 -8.02 6.63
C GLY A 345 21.70 -7.19 5.60
N ALA A 346 21.60 -5.87 5.81
CA ALA A 346 20.85 -4.99 4.92
C ALA A 346 21.34 -5.01 3.47
N ALA A 347 22.62 -5.31 3.22
CA ALA A 347 23.18 -5.44 1.87
C ALA A 347 22.61 -6.66 1.11
N ASP A 348 22.11 -7.66 1.82
CA ASP A 348 21.47 -8.85 1.24
C ASP A 348 19.93 -8.70 1.17
N SER A 349 19.42 -7.51 1.44
CA SER A 349 17.97 -7.26 1.36
C SER A 349 17.46 -7.30 -0.07
N LYS A 350 16.60 -8.26 -0.37
CA LYS A 350 15.95 -8.36 -1.68
C LYS A 350 14.70 -7.48 -1.83
N ALA A 351 14.23 -6.88 -0.74
CA ALA A 351 13.20 -5.85 -0.77
C ALA A 351 13.80 -4.42 -0.84
N GLY A 352 15.11 -4.27 -0.58
CA GLY A 352 15.85 -3.02 -0.71
C GLY A 352 15.25 -1.88 0.14
N CYS A 353 15.33 -0.66 -0.39
CA CYS A 353 14.83 0.55 0.25
C CYS A 353 13.29 0.72 0.19
N TRP A 354 12.55 -0.25 -0.33
CA TRP A 354 11.11 -0.13 -0.56
C TRP A 354 10.26 -0.46 0.66
N SER A 355 10.87 -0.94 1.75
CA SER A 355 10.16 -1.20 3.00
C SER A 355 10.99 -0.86 4.22
N ILE A 356 10.36 -0.23 5.22
CA ILE A 356 10.94 -0.01 6.55
C ILE A 356 11.32 -1.35 7.21
N MET A 357 10.60 -2.45 6.91
CA MET A 357 10.94 -3.78 7.41
C MET A 357 12.15 -4.41 6.69
N SER A 358 12.76 -3.70 5.74
CA SER A 358 13.94 -4.12 4.98
C SER A 358 15.15 -3.25 5.31
N ASP A 359 15.13 -1.99 4.86
CA ASP A 359 16.26 -1.06 4.99
C ASP A 359 15.83 0.22 5.70
N ILE A 360 16.09 0.28 7.00
CA ILE A 360 15.79 1.44 7.84
C ILE A 360 16.64 2.68 7.52
N PHE A 361 17.73 2.54 6.77
CA PHE A 361 18.61 3.67 6.43
C PHE A 361 18.05 4.50 5.27
N HIS A 362 17.25 3.89 4.40
CA HIS A 362 16.77 4.52 3.17
C HIS A 362 15.24 4.46 3.02
N ALA A 363 14.57 3.46 3.62
CA ALA A 363 13.12 3.32 3.52
C ALA A 363 12.38 4.37 4.36
N VAL A 364 11.23 4.82 3.86
CA VAL A 364 10.37 5.81 4.52
C VAL A 364 8.92 5.33 4.64
N SER A 365 8.61 4.13 4.14
CA SER A 365 7.25 3.61 4.10
C SER A 365 7.20 2.09 4.26
N PHE A 366 6.03 1.60 4.58
CA PHE A 366 5.69 0.18 4.42
C PHE A 366 5.21 -0.07 2.99
N LEU A 367 5.49 -1.27 2.45
CA LEU A 367 4.90 -1.76 1.20
C LEU A 367 3.37 -1.77 1.28
N GLY A 368 2.70 -1.65 0.15
CA GLY A 368 1.25 -1.81 0.05
C GLY A 368 0.77 -3.16 0.57
N TRP A 369 1.57 -4.22 0.38
CA TRP A 369 1.33 -5.52 0.98
C TRP A 369 1.26 -5.46 2.51
N HIS A 370 2.23 -4.82 3.19
CA HIS A 370 2.23 -4.69 4.65
C HIS A 370 1.08 -3.83 5.15
N ARG A 371 0.70 -2.78 4.40
CA ARG A 371 -0.49 -1.98 4.73
C ARG A 371 -1.77 -2.80 4.59
N HIS A 372 -1.84 -3.69 3.60
CA HIS A 372 -2.95 -4.63 3.43
C HIS A 372 -2.97 -5.66 4.58
N LYS A 373 -1.85 -6.32 4.87
CA LYS A 373 -1.69 -7.32 5.94
C LYS A 373 -2.09 -6.76 7.31
N ASN A 374 -1.77 -5.50 7.59
CA ASN A 374 -2.17 -4.80 8.81
C ASN A 374 -3.62 -4.29 8.80
N GLY A 375 -4.36 -4.52 7.72
CA GLY A 375 -5.74 -4.04 7.56
C GLY A 375 -5.88 -2.54 7.35
N TRP A 376 -4.78 -1.84 7.04
CA TRP A 376 -4.80 -0.39 6.82
C TRP A 376 -5.27 -0.01 5.42
N LEU A 377 -4.81 -0.74 4.38
CA LEU A 377 -5.23 -0.47 3.01
C LEU A 377 -6.70 -0.84 2.83
N PRO A 378 -7.59 0.12 2.44
CA PRO A 378 -9.00 -0.19 2.19
C PRO A 378 -9.16 -1.32 1.17
N ALA A 379 -10.08 -2.26 1.43
CA ALA A 379 -10.31 -3.41 0.54
C ALA A 379 -10.64 -3.01 -0.90
N SER A 380 -11.30 -1.86 -1.10
CA SER A 380 -11.59 -1.31 -2.44
C SER A 380 -10.35 -0.86 -3.21
N ARG A 381 -9.19 -0.76 -2.55
CA ARG A 381 -7.92 -0.33 -3.15
C ARG A 381 -6.93 -1.46 -3.38
N ALA A 382 -7.30 -2.68 -2.99
CA ALA A 382 -6.52 -3.89 -3.24
C ALA A 382 -7.37 -4.88 -4.03
N THR A 383 -6.76 -5.56 -4.99
CA THR A 383 -7.45 -6.50 -5.86
C THR A 383 -6.62 -7.76 -6.05
N TYR A 384 -7.28 -8.89 -5.94
CA TYR A 384 -6.74 -10.21 -6.25
C TYR A 384 -7.34 -10.75 -7.54
N ILE A 385 -6.49 -11.23 -8.45
CA ILE A 385 -6.89 -11.85 -9.71
C ILE A 385 -6.36 -13.28 -9.72
N ALA A 386 -7.26 -14.23 -9.49
CA ALA A 386 -6.92 -15.64 -9.32
C ALA A 386 -6.56 -16.33 -10.63
N ASP A 387 -7.24 -15.98 -11.72
CA ASP A 387 -7.17 -16.71 -12.98
C ASP A 387 -6.26 -16.03 -13.99
N SER A 388 -5.70 -16.85 -14.89
CA SER A 388 -5.05 -16.36 -16.11
C SER A 388 -6.02 -15.49 -16.89
N THR A 389 -5.56 -14.36 -17.35
CA THR A 389 -6.39 -13.42 -18.10
C THR A 389 -5.70 -13.02 -19.39
N PRO A 390 -6.45 -12.79 -20.50
CA PRO A 390 -5.91 -12.02 -21.61
C PRO A 390 -5.37 -10.67 -21.13
N ALA A 391 -4.47 -10.09 -21.88
CA ALA A 391 -3.89 -8.78 -21.52
C ALA A 391 -5.01 -7.74 -21.33
N TRP A 392 -5.00 -7.04 -20.21
CA TRP A 392 -6.01 -6.07 -19.82
C TRP A 392 -5.37 -4.79 -19.28
N TYR A 393 -6.15 -3.71 -19.24
CA TYR A 393 -5.69 -2.41 -18.74
C TYR A 393 -6.08 -2.22 -17.29
N ALA A 394 -5.13 -1.72 -16.48
CA ALA A 394 -5.38 -1.25 -15.12
C ALA A 394 -4.78 0.14 -14.92
N THR A 395 -5.34 0.90 -14.00
CA THR A 395 -4.77 2.17 -13.53
C THR A 395 -4.39 2.03 -12.07
N LEU A 396 -3.10 2.09 -11.82
CA LEU A 396 -2.55 2.04 -10.46
C LEU A 396 -2.52 3.46 -9.88
N SER A 397 -3.02 3.59 -8.66
CA SER A 397 -3.06 4.84 -7.89
C SER A 397 -2.08 4.78 -6.72
N PRO A 398 -1.49 5.93 -6.31
CA PRO A 398 -0.54 5.96 -5.20
C PRO A 398 -1.14 5.42 -3.90
N LEU A 399 -0.33 4.76 -3.10
CA LEU A 399 -0.73 4.35 -1.74
C LEU A 399 -1.18 5.55 -0.88
N SER A 400 -0.62 6.73 -1.09
CA SER A 400 -1.02 7.96 -0.40
C SER A 400 -2.34 8.57 -0.89
N GLY A 401 -2.89 8.09 -2.01
CA GLY A 401 -4.17 8.55 -2.56
C GLY A 401 -5.37 8.10 -1.73
N SER A 402 -6.56 8.62 -2.08
CA SER A 402 -7.83 8.29 -1.42
C SER A 402 -8.70 7.34 -2.23
N CYS A 403 -8.38 7.08 -3.49
CA CYS A 403 -9.20 6.26 -4.40
C CYS A 403 -8.34 5.44 -5.36
N GLY A 404 -8.95 4.50 -6.05
CA GLY A 404 -8.38 3.67 -7.13
C GLY A 404 -7.52 2.52 -6.63
N LEU A 405 -7.19 1.64 -7.56
CA LEU A 405 -6.38 0.44 -7.30
C LEU A 405 -4.95 0.83 -6.89
N SER A 406 -4.54 0.42 -5.70
CA SER A 406 -3.18 0.71 -5.19
C SER A 406 -2.33 -0.54 -5.01
N LEU A 407 -2.98 -1.71 -4.89
CA LEU A 407 -2.30 -2.99 -4.76
C LEU A 407 -3.01 -4.04 -5.64
N LEU A 408 -2.30 -4.52 -6.65
CA LEU A 408 -2.71 -5.66 -7.46
C LEU A 408 -1.96 -6.90 -6.99
N VAL A 409 -2.67 -7.99 -6.72
CA VAL A 409 -2.11 -9.25 -6.24
C VAL A 409 -2.49 -10.40 -7.18
N LEU A 410 -1.49 -11.20 -7.55
CA LEU A 410 -1.58 -12.31 -8.50
C LEU A 410 -0.96 -13.56 -7.89
N PRO A 411 -1.64 -14.71 -7.81
CA PRO A 411 -1.07 -15.90 -7.19
C PRO A 411 0.06 -16.49 -8.04
N VAL A 412 1.07 -17.02 -7.37
CA VAL A 412 2.17 -17.77 -8.01
C VAL A 412 1.92 -19.28 -7.95
N ASP A 413 1.28 -19.73 -6.89
CA ASP A 413 0.94 -21.13 -6.62
C ASP A 413 -0.59 -21.37 -6.65
N ASP A 414 -1.19 -22.09 -5.71
CA ASP A 414 -2.63 -22.35 -5.70
C ASP A 414 -3.44 -21.04 -5.60
N PRO A 415 -4.30 -20.72 -6.56
CA PRO A 415 -5.06 -19.48 -6.56
C PRO A 415 -6.14 -19.40 -5.46
N HIS A 416 -6.56 -20.54 -4.91
CA HIS A 416 -7.56 -20.60 -3.84
C HIS A 416 -6.93 -20.61 -2.46
N HIS A 417 -5.70 -21.07 -2.37
CA HIS A 417 -4.90 -21.22 -1.14
C HIS A 417 -3.47 -20.75 -1.40
N PRO A 418 -3.25 -19.47 -1.76
CA PRO A 418 -1.92 -19.02 -2.14
C PRO A 418 -0.99 -18.96 -0.92
N SER A 419 0.20 -19.51 -1.06
CA SER A 419 1.31 -19.27 -0.13
C SER A 419 2.27 -18.23 -0.68
N LYS A 420 2.27 -18.03 -2.00
CA LYS A 420 3.12 -17.08 -2.71
C LYS A 420 2.36 -16.30 -3.75
N VAL A 421 2.61 -14.98 -3.80
CA VAL A 421 2.00 -14.06 -4.75
C VAL A 421 3.01 -13.13 -5.39
N LEU A 422 2.64 -12.59 -6.56
CA LEU A 422 3.19 -11.36 -7.12
C LEU A 422 2.33 -10.20 -6.65
N ALA A 423 2.96 -9.13 -6.20
CA ALA A 423 2.31 -7.88 -5.82
C ALA A 423 2.82 -6.74 -6.69
N VAL A 424 1.92 -5.84 -7.07
CA VAL A 424 2.18 -4.69 -7.93
C VAL A 424 1.59 -3.45 -7.29
N GLU A 425 2.40 -2.41 -7.10
CA GLU A 425 1.98 -1.13 -6.54
C GLU A 425 2.74 0.03 -7.17
N LEU A 426 2.41 1.27 -6.80
CA LEU A 426 3.22 2.42 -7.18
C LEU A 426 4.24 2.74 -6.08
N ALA A 427 5.51 2.64 -6.45
CA ALA A 427 6.59 3.21 -5.67
C ALA A 427 6.50 4.74 -5.69
N GLN A 428 6.55 5.36 -4.52
CA GLN A 428 6.63 6.80 -4.40
C GLN A 428 8.10 7.25 -4.46
N PRO A 429 8.38 8.41 -5.06
CA PRO A 429 9.74 8.96 -4.99
C PRO A 429 10.12 9.18 -3.52
N VAL A 430 11.22 8.60 -3.12
CA VAL A 430 11.76 8.71 -1.78
C VAL A 430 13.02 9.57 -1.85
N LEU A 431 13.06 10.61 -1.02
CA LEU A 431 14.28 11.35 -0.80
C LEU A 431 15.05 10.66 0.35
N GLY A 432 16.10 9.93 0.00
CA GLY A 432 16.97 9.30 0.99
C GLY A 432 17.69 10.33 1.86
N SER A 433 18.16 9.90 3.03
CA SER A 433 18.94 10.72 3.97
C SER A 433 20.22 11.32 3.35
N ASN A 434 20.70 10.73 2.25
CA ASN A 434 21.84 11.18 1.47
C ASN A 434 21.48 12.17 0.33
N GLY A 435 20.23 12.66 0.26
CA GLY A 435 19.75 13.58 -0.77
C GLY A 435 19.50 12.93 -2.14
N ARG A 436 19.64 11.60 -2.28
CA ARG A 436 19.23 10.89 -3.51
C ARG A 436 17.73 10.68 -3.52
N SER A 437 17.11 10.96 -4.65
CA SER A 437 15.73 10.60 -4.92
C SER A 437 15.70 9.24 -5.60
N TRP A 438 14.94 8.30 -5.04
CA TRP A 438 14.66 7.02 -5.66
C TRP A 438 13.49 7.19 -6.64
N GLY A 439 13.55 6.47 -7.76
CA GLY A 439 12.58 6.64 -8.85
C GLY A 439 11.14 6.33 -8.43
N GLU A 440 10.20 7.11 -8.95
CA GLU A 440 8.80 6.75 -8.96
C GLU A 440 8.50 5.78 -10.10
N GLY A 441 7.44 5.00 -10.00
CA GLY A 441 7.00 4.08 -11.04
C GLY A 441 6.27 2.89 -10.48
N VAL A 442 6.08 1.89 -11.31
CA VAL A 442 5.40 0.65 -10.93
C VAL A 442 6.41 -0.32 -10.33
N LEU A 443 6.21 -0.68 -9.08
CA LEU A 443 7.02 -1.66 -8.36
C LEU A 443 6.35 -3.02 -8.44
N VAL A 444 7.14 -4.05 -8.78
CA VAL A 444 6.71 -5.45 -8.82
C VAL A 444 7.57 -6.26 -7.86
N TYR A 445 6.95 -7.10 -7.04
CA TYR A 445 7.67 -7.94 -6.10
C TYR A 445 6.91 -9.24 -5.81
N THR A 446 7.61 -10.26 -5.32
CA THR A 446 7.01 -11.48 -4.78
C THR A 446 6.88 -11.37 -3.28
N VAL A 447 5.83 -12.00 -2.74
CA VAL A 447 5.62 -12.22 -1.31
C VAL A 447 5.44 -13.71 -1.10
N ASP A 448 6.19 -14.31 -0.18
CA ASP A 448 6.18 -15.74 0.07
C ASP A 448 6.03 -16.01 1.58
N ALA A 449 4.84 -16.49 1.97
CA ALA A 449 4.51 -16.75 3.38
C ALA A 449 5.17 -18.01 3.93
N THR A 450 5.78 -18.84 3.09
CA THR A 450 6.53 -20.03 3.52
C THR A 450 7.93 -19.69 3.99
N ILE A 451 8.36 -18.45 3.77
CA ILE A 451 9.71 -17.97 4.14
C ILE A 451 9.63 -17.22 5.47
N ALA A 452 10.50 -17.62 6.39
CA ALA A 452 10.59 -17.00 7.72
C ALA A 452 11.19 -15.58 7.68
N THR A 453 10.90 -14.81 8.73
CA THR A 453 11.62 -13.56 9.05
C THR A 453 13.14 -13.75 8.93
N GLY A 454 13.82 -12.74 8.39
CA GLY A 454 15.29 -12.81 8.22
C GLY A 454 15.77 -13.76 7.14
N SER A 455 14.88 -14.14 6.19
CA SER A 455 15.21 -15.01 5.05
C SER A 455 14.71 -14.46 3.72
N SER A 456 14.44 -13.16 3.64
CA SER A 456 13.95 -12.44 2.46
C SER A 456 12.61 -12.95 1.94
N PRO A 457 11.52 -12.89 2.73
CA PRO A 457 10.18 -13.35 2.31
C PRO A 457 9.57 -12.46 1.21
N VAL A 458 10.11 -11.26 1.00
CA VAL A 458 9.73 -10.36 -0.08
C VAL A 458 10.92 -10.12 -1.00
N VAL A 459 10.70 -10.27 -2.31
CA VAL A 459 11.74 -10.07 -3.33
C VAL A 459 11.24 -9.11 -4.40
N VAL A 460 11.84 -7.94 -4.49
CA VAL A 460 11.57 -6.96 -5.55
C VAL A 460 12.14 -7.44 -6.87
N ILE A 461 11.35 -7.34 -7.92
CA ILE A 461 11.76 -7.68 -9.29
C ILE A 461 12.53 -6.50 -9.88
N PRO A 462 13.84 -6.63 -10.10
CA PRO A 462 14.66 -5.53 -10.61
C PRO A 462 14.48 -5.35 -12.12
N LYS A 463 14.68 -4.13 -12.62
CA LYS A 463 14.75 -3.86 -14.07
C LYS A 463 15.96 -4.55 -14.73
N ARG A 464 17.04 -4.70 -13.99
CA ARG A 464 18.32 -5.26 -14.47
C ARG A 464 18.82 -6.28 -13.47
N ALA A 465 19.39 -7.36 -13.96
CA ALA A 465 20.14 -8.27 -13.11
C ALA A 465 21.36 -7.52 -12.53
N SER A 466 21.58 -7.66 -11.23
CA SER A 466 22.76 -7.08 -10.59
C SER A 466 23.93 -8.04 -10.63
N SER A 467 25.11 -7.48 -10.94
CA SER A 467 26.40 -8.12 -10.67
C SER A 467 27.02 -7.63 -9.35
N SER A 468 26.37 -6.67 -8.67
CA SER A 468 26.83 -6.10 -7.41
C SER A 468 26.34 -6.94 -6.23
N PRO A 469 27.15 -7.13 -5.19
CA PRO A 469 26.72 -7.78 -3.95
C PRO A 469 25.76 -6.92 -3.11
N ASP A 470 25.67 -5.60 -3.38
CA ASP A 470 24.76 -4.71 -2.69
C ASP A 470 23.42 -4.58 -3.43
N TYR A 471 22.34 -4.22 -2.70
CA TYR A 471 21.01 -4.05 -3.26
C TYR A 471 20.80 -2.66 -3.92
N GLY A 472 21.85 -1.87 -4.12
CA GLY A 472 21.77 -0.54 -4.74
C GLY A 472 21.09 -0.52 -6.11
N TYR A 473 21.14 -1.65 -6.83
CA TYR A 473 20.43 -1.84 -8.10
C TYR A 473 18.89 -1.83 -7.94
N LEU A 474 18.36 -2.09 -6.75
CA LEU A 474 16.93 -2.06 -6.47
C LEU A 474 16.37 -0.63 -6.36
N TYR A 475 17.21 0.38 -6.23
CA TYR A 475 16.78 1.78 -6.24
C TYR A 475 16.13 2.20 -7.57
N GLU A 476 16.48 1.52 -8.65
CA GLU A 476 15.92 1.73 -9.97
C GLU A 476 14.84 0.69 -10.34
N ALA A 477 14.39 -0.13 -9.40
CA ALA A 477 13.45 -1.21 -9.69
C ALA A 477 12.09 -0.73 -10.22
N PRO A 478 11.51 0.42 -9.79
CA PRO A 478 10.22 0.85 -10.31
C PRO A 478 10.25 1.12 -11.80
N PHE A 479 9.30 0.54 -12.53
CA PHE A 479 9.17 0.68 -13.99
C PHE A 479 8.47 1.99 -14.34
N GLY A 480 9.09 2.79 -15.20
CA GLY A 480 8.55 4.04 -15.74
C GLY A 480 7.77 3.85 -17.03
N VAL A 481 7.21 4.96 -17.55
CA VAL A 481 6.45 4.96 -18.82
C VAL A 481 7.32 4.45 -19.97
N GLY A 482 6.75 3.54 -20.76
CA GLY A 482 7.41 2.86 -21.88
C GLY A 482 8.22 1.63 -21.47
N GLU A 483 8.39 1.35 -20.18
CA GLU A 483 9.13 0.19 -19.69
C GLU A 483 8.21 -1.03 -19.49
N VAL A 484 8.81 -2.22 -19.55
CA VAL A 484 8.14 -3.50 -19.42
C VAL A 484 8.75 -4.29 -18.26
N ALA A 485 7.92 -4.63 -17.28
CA ALA A 485 8.25 -5.63 -16.28
C ALA A 485 7.92 -7.02 -16.84
N HIS A 486 8.89 -7.91 -16.80
CA HIS A 486 8.68 -9.32 -17.13
C HIS A 486 9.29 -10.21 -16.05
N THR A 487 8.50 -11.14 -15.53
CA THR A 487 8.98 -12.13 -14.55
C THR A 487 8.28 -13.47 -14.75
N VAL A 488 9.03 -14.54 -14.47
CA VAL A 488 8.52 -15.91 -14.45
C VAL A 488 8.76 -16.47 -13.04
N GLN A 489 7.71 -16.99 -12.43
CA GLN A 489 7.74 -17.57 -11.10
C GLN A 489 7.10 -18.97 -11.17
N GLY A 490 7.93 -20.02 -11.23
CA GLY A 490 7.43 -21.38 -11.48
C GLY A 490 6.73 -21.49 -12.84
N SER A 491 5.44 -21.89 -12.86
CA SER A 491 4.61 -21.95 -14.06
C SER A 491 3.95 -20.62 -14.43
N VAL A 492 4.04 -19.61 -13.57
CA VAL A 492 3.37 -18.32 -13.73
C VAL A 492 4.27 -17.32 -14.42
N SER A 493 3.74 -16.57 -15.37
CA SER A 493 4.41 -15.44 -16.00
C SER A 493 3.58 -14.17 -15.89
N LEU A 494 4.24 -13.05 -15.59
CA LEU A 494 3.68 -11.71 -15.63
C LEU A 494 4.46 -10.89 -16.65
N THR A 495 3.77 -10.30 -17.61
CA THR A 495 4.29 -9.22 -18.45
C THR A 495 3.44 -7.99 -18.23
N MET A 496 4.04 -6.90 -17.78
CA MET A 496 3.34 -5.65 -17.52
C MET A 496 4.04 -4.51 -18.22
N THR A 497 3.33 -3.83 -19.10
CA THR A 497 3.81 -2.65 -19.82
C THR A 497 3.27 -1.40 -19.15
N VAL A 498 4.13 -0.48 -18.76
CA VAL A 498 3.75 0.84 -18.24
C VAL A 498 3.50 1.77 -19.42
N LEU A 499 2.26 2.16 -19.64
CA LEU A 499 1.84 2.85 -20.86
C LEU A 499 1.97 4.36 -20.74
N GLN A 500 1.46 4.92 -19.65
CA GLN A 500 1.43 6.37 -19.46
C GLN A 500 1.18 6.73 -17.99
N LYS A 501 1.46 7.99 -17.66
CA LYS A 501 1.23 8.59 -16.36
C LYS A 501 0.16 9.66 -16.47
N PHE A 502 -0.77 9.69 -15.53
CA PHE A 502 -1.76 10.74 -15.37
C PHE A 502 -1.76 11.23 -13.91
N GLY A 503 -1.37 12.48 -13.71
CA GLY A 503 -1.12 12.98 -12.36
C GLY A 503 -0.09 12.12 -11.63
N SER A 504 -0.48 11.51 -10.52
CA SER A 504 0.35 10.55 -9.77
C SER A 504 0.01 9.09 -10.06
N SER A 505 -0.95 8.80 -10.94
CA SER A 505 -1.37 7.44 -11.30
C SER A 505 -0.69 6.96 -12.58
N TYR A 506 -0.56 5.64 -12.72
CA TYR A 506 0.04 5.00 -13.89
C TYR A 506 -0.93 4.03 -14.53
N ASN A 507 -1.12 4.14 -15.84
CA ASN A 507 -1.86 3.18 -16.62
C ASN A 507 -0.91 2.08 -17.11
N VAL A 508 -1.31 0.83 -16.90
CA VAL A 508 -0.53 -0.36 -17.25
C VAL A 508 -1.37 -1.34 -18.07
N LYS A 509 -0.71 -2.08 -18.95
CA LYS A 509 -1.27 -3.26 -19.61
C LYS A 509 -0.65 -4.49 -18.96
N VAL A 510 -1.49 -5.37 -18.44
CA VAL A 510 -1.11 -6.56 -17.67
C VAL A 510 -1.45 -7.80 -18.47
N ASP A 511 -0.49 -8.69 -18.71
CA ASP A 511 -0.67 -10.04 -19.24
C ASP A 511 -0.16 -11.02 -18.18
N TYR A 512 -1.09 -11.74 -17.56
CA TYR A 512 -0.83 -12.69 -16.49
C TYR A 512 -1.27 -14.09 -16.93
N ARG A 513 -0.34 -15.04 -16.90
CA ARG A 513 -0.54 -16.43 -17.34
C ARG A 513 -0.05 -17.40 -16.27
N ARG A 514 -0.84 -18.45 -16.10
CA ARG A 514 -0.56 -19.59 -15.21
C ARG A 514 -0.41 -20.85 -16.00
#